data_1b43c03985192fd6f6f55a801790f046
#
_entry.id   1b43c03985192fd6f6f55a801790f046
#
_cell.length_a   1.000
_cell.length_b   1.000
_cell.length_c   1.000
_cell.angle_alpha   90.00
_cell.angle_beta   90.00
_cell.angle_gamma   90.00
#
_symmetry.space_group_name_H-M   'P 1'
#
loop_
_entity.id
_entity.type
_entity.pdbx_description
1 polymer ?
#
loop_
_entity_poly.entity_id
_entity_poly.type
_entity_poly.pdbx_seq_one_letter_code
_entity_poly.pdbx_strand_id
1 'polypeptide(L)' 'MTRMSSLAVTQWRALSLKRLGYLAELQRTGRWRLHYPTEAAFNDALRAADADAERWKQLAYGENAAIHAAE' A
#
# COMPACT_ATOMS: atom_id res chain seq x y z
N MET A 1 -21.34 -11.79 6.25
CA MET A 1 -20.03 -11.12 6.11
C MET A 1 -20.09 -10.09 5.00
N THR A 2 -19.76 -8.86 5.30
CA THR A 2 -19.86 -7.79 4.34
C THR A 2 -18.67 -7.80 3.40
N ARG A 3 -18.93 -7.92 2.12
CA ARG A 3 -17.89 -7.87 1.11
C ARG A 3 -17.47 -6.41 0.88
N MET A 4 -16.18 -6.15 0.83
CA MET A 4 -15.66 -4.82 0.54
C MET A 4 -16.02 -4.40 -0.90
N SER A 5 -16.56 -3.21 -1.06
CA SER A 5 -16.93 -2.70 -2.39
C SER A 5 -15.69 -2.41 -3.23
N SER A 6 -15.84 -2.45 -4.56
CA SER A 6 -14.77 -2.09 -5.49
C SER A 6 -14.25 -0.68 -5.25
N LEU A 7 -15.14 0.25 -4.90
CA LEU A 7 -14.76 1.62 -4.58
C LEU A 7 -13.88 1.68 -3.34
N ALA A 8 -14.25 0.92 -2.28
CA ALA A 8 -13.45 0.88 -1.06
C ALA A 8 -12.05 0.31 -1.32
N VAL A 9 -11.96 -0.77 -2.09
CA VAL A 9 -10.66 -1.36 -2.46
C VAL A 9 -9.81 -0.36 -3.24
N THR A 10 -10.40 0.34 -4.19
CA THR A 10 -9.71 1.37 -4.97
C THR A 10 -9.20 2.51 -4.11
N GLN A 11 -10.01 2.97 -3.16
CA GLN A 11 -9.62 4.04 -2.24
C GLN A 11 -8.48 3.62 -1.33
N TRP A 12 -8.56 2.41 -0.74
CA TRP A 12 -7.51 1.90 0.14
C TRP A 12 -6.21 1.67 -0.61
N ARG A 13 -6.30 1.17 -1.84
CA ARG A 13 -5.13 1.01 -2.70
C ARG A 13 -4.47 2.36 -2.97
N ALA A 14 -5.26 3.39 -3.30
CA ALA A 14 -4.74 4.74 -3.55
C ALA A 14 -4.03 5.29 -2.32
N LEU A 15 -4.60 5.10 -1.12
CA LEU A 15 -4.01 5.54 0.14
C LEU A 15 -2.70 4.79 0.43
N SER A 16 -2.66 3.48 0.18
CA SER A 16 -1.46 2.67 0.36
C SER A 16 -0.33 3.12 -0.57
N LEU A 17 -0.65 3.43 -1.83
CA LEU A 17 0.32 3.94 -2.79
C LEU A 17 0.83 5.32 -2.41
N LYS A 18 -0.03 6.19 -1.91
CA LYS A 18 0.35 7.51 -1.39
C LYS A 18 1.32 7.39 -0.22
N ARG A 19 1.02 6.50 0.70
CA ARG A 19 1.86 6.24 1.87
C ARG A 19 3.24 5.73 1.46
N LEU A 20 3.26 4.77 0.53
CA LEU A 20 4.51 4.22 0.00
C LEU A 20 5.33 5.31 -0.70
N GLY A 21 4.68 6.14 -1.52
CA GLY A 21 5.32 7.26 -2.20
C GLY A 21 5.90 8.28 -1.22
N TYR A 22 5.19 8.58 -0.14
CA TYR A 22 5.67 9.47 0.91
C TYR A 22 6.92 8.91 1.58
N LEU A 23 6.91 7.64 1.94
CA LEU A 23 8.08 6.99 2.56
C LEU A 23 9.27 6.94 1.59
N ALA A 24 9.03 6.66 0.31
CA ALA A 24 10.07 6.69 -0.71
C ALA A 24 10.69 8.09 -0.84
N GLU A 25 9.89 9.14 -0.73
CA GLU A 25 10.36 10.51 -0.75
C GLU A 25 11.21 10.83 0.48
N LEU A 26 10.80 10.36 1.66
CA LEU A 26 11.60 10.52 2.87
C LEU A 26 12.96 9.82 2.73
N GLN A 27 13.00 8.66 2.10
CA GLN A 27 14.23 7.93 1.84
C GLN A 27 15.14 8.72 0.89
N ARG A 28 14.59 9.20 -0.20
CA ARG A 28 15.33 9.95 -1.22
C ARG A 28 15.95 11.24 -0.66
N THR A 29 15.22 11.94 0.20
CA THR A 29 15.66 13.22 0.75
C THR A 29 16.45 13.09 2.05
N GLY A 30 16.48 11.91 2.66
CA GLY A 30 17.09 11.68 3.97
C GLY A 30 16.27 12.20 5.15
N ARG A 31 15.07 12.70 4.90
CA ARG A 31 14.19 13.25 5.95
C ARG A 31 13.62 12.19 6.88
N TRP A 32 13.75 10.92 6.55
CA TRP A 32 13.32 9.83 7.41
C TRP A 32 13.92 9.92 8.81
N ARG A 33 15.11 10.50 8.94
CA ARG A 33 15.82 10.69 10.22
C ARG A 33 15.05 11.55 11.20
N LEU A 34 14.19 12.43 10.70
CA LEU A 34 13.36 13.31 11.53
C LEU A 34 12.16 12.58 12.12
N HIS A 35 11.75 11.46 11.53
CA HIS A 35 10.53 10.75 11.88
C HIS A 35 10.79 9.37 12.50
N TYR A 36 11.95 8.78 12.26
CA TYR A 36 12.28 7.42 12.70
C TYR A 36 13.60 7.44 13.48
N PRO A 37 13.67 6.73 14.62
CA PRO A 37 14.86 6.75 15.48
C PRO A 37 16.07 6.04 14.87
N THR A 38 15.84 5.05 14.00
CA THR A 38 16.90 4.28 13.36
C THR A 38 16.55 3.99 11.91
N GLU A 39 17.57 3.69 11.11
CA GLU A 39 17.39 3.28 9.73
C GLU A 39 16.61 1.95 9.65
N ALA A 40 16.88 1.03 10.58
CA ALA A 40 16.15 -0.23 10.64
C ALA A 40 14.66 -0.02 10.86
N ALA A 41 14.27 0.90 11.76
CA ALA A 41 12.86 1.22 11.99
C ALA A 41 12.20 1.82 10.74
N PHE A 42 12.93 2.68 10.02
CA PHE A 42 12.44 3.24 8.76
C PHE A 42 12.28 2.15 7.69
N ASN A 43 13.27 1.27 7.54
CA ASN A 43 13.22 0.19 6.56
C ASN A 43 12.08 -0.78 6.85
N ASP A 44 11.78 -1.05 8.11
CA ASP A 44 10.63 -1.87 8.50
C ASP A 44 9.31 -1.20 8.10
N ALA A 45 9.20 0.11 8.31
CA ALA A 45 8.01 0.87 7.90
C ALA A 45 7.85 0.87 6.37
N LEU A 46 8.94 1.03 5.65
CA LEU A 46 8.94 1.00 4.18
C LEU A 46 8.51 -0.37 3.66
N ARG A 47 9.04 -1.45 4.23
CA ARG A 47 8.65 -2.82 3.86
C ARG A 47 7.19 -3.08 4.16
N ALA A 48 6.69 -2.62 5.30
CA ALA A 48 5.28 -2.77 5.67
C ALA A 48 4.37 -2.02 4.70
N ALA A 49 4.75 -0.81 4.31
CA ALA A 49 3.98 -0.02 3.34
C ALA A 49 3.98 -0.67 1.96
N ASP A 50 5.11 -1.22 1.53
CA ASP A 50 5.24 -1.93 0.26
C ASP A 50 4.36 -3.19 0.24
N ALA A 51 4.42 -3.98 1.31
CA ALA A 51 3.60 -5.18 1.45
C ALA A 51 2.10 -4.84 1.46
N ASP A 52 1.73 -3.75 2.12
CA ASP A 52 0.34 -3.30 2.18
C ASP A 52 -0.16 -2.86 0.79
N ALA A 53 0.64 -2.09 0.07
CA ALA A 53 0.31 -1.67 -1.29
C ALA A 53 0.15 -2.88 -2.23
N GLU A 54 1.03 -3.87 -2.12
CA GLU A 54 0.95 -5.10 -2.91
C GLU A 54 -0.30 -5.91 -2.57
N ARG A 55 -0.65 -5.97 -1.28
CA ARG A 55 -1.87 -6.65 -0.81
C ARG A 55 -3.13 -6.04 -1.42
N TRP A 56 -3.25 -4.71 -1.42
CA TRP A 56 -4.40 -4.03 -2.02
C TRP A 56 -4.44 -4.20 -3.54
N LYS A 57 -3.28 -4.21 -4.17
CA LYS A 57 -3.15 -4.50 -5.60
C LYS A 57 -3.67 -5.89 -5.93
N GLN A 58 -3.28 -6.90 -5.16
CA GLN A 58 -3.73 -8.29 -5.35
C GLN A 58 -5.25 -8.42 -5.14
N LEU A 59 -5.80 -7.74 -4.15
CA LEU A 59 -7.24 -7.74 -3.91
C LEU A 59 -8.00 -7.12 -5.07
N ALA A 60 -7.49 -6.03 -5.62
CA ALA A 60 -8.11 -5.37 -6.78
C ALA A 60 -8.09 -6.29 -8.02
N TYR A 61 -6.96 -6.93 -8.29
CA TYR A 61 -6.85 -7.87 -9.40
C TYR A 61 -7.71 -9.12 -9.20
N GLY A 62 -7.74 -9.65 -7.98
CA GLY A 62 -8.56 -10.81 -7.65
C GLY A 62 -10.03 -10.54 -7.90
N GLU A 63 -10.53 -9.38 -7.53
CA GLU A 63 -11.90 -8.97 -7.77
C GLU A 63 -12.21 -8.84 -9.27
N ASN A 64 -11.31 -8.21 -10.03
CA ASN A 64 -11.46 -8.10 -11.47
C ASN A 64 -11.45 -9.47 -12.16
N ALA A 65 -10.58 -10.36 -11.73
CA ALA A 65 -10.51 -11.73 -12.26
C ALA A 65 -11.81 -12.48 -12.00
N ALA A 66 -12.39 -12.32 -10.80
CA ALA A 66 -13.66 -12.94 -10.45
C ALA A 66 -14.81 -12.43 -11.32
N ILE A 67 -14.84 -11.14 -11.60
CA ILE A 67 -15.85 -10.54 -12.48
C ILE A 67 -15.73 -11.10 -13.90
N HIS A 68 -14.53 -11.19 -14.44
CA HIS A 68 -14.30 -11.75 -15.78
C HIS A 68 -14.61 -13.22 -15.84
N ALA A 69 -14.32 -13.97 -14.80
CA ALA A 69 -14.62 -15.40 -14.75
C ALA A 69 -16.13 -15.68 -14.71
N ALA A 70 -16.92 -14.75 -14.19
CA ALA A 70 -18.38 -14.88 -14.12
C ALA A 70 -19.07 -14.62 -15.47
N GLU A 71 -18.39 -14.01 -16.38
CA GLU A 71 -18.91 -13.77 -17.73
C GLU A 71 -18.74 -15.00 -18.62
#